data_ca51c2ddb308b314f2372735a7e7f073
#
_entry.id   ca51c2ddb308b314f2372735a7e7f073
#
_cell.length_a   1.000
_cell.length_b   1.000
_cell.length_c   1.000
_cell.angle_alpha   90.00
_cell.angle_beta   90.00
_cell.angle_gamma   90.00
#
_symmetry.space_group_name_H-M   'P 1'
#
loop_
_entity.id
_entity.type
_entity.pdbx_description
1 polymer ?
#
loop_
_entity_poly.entity_id
_entity_poly.type
_entity_poly.pdbx_seq_one_letter_code
_entity_poly.pdbx_strand_id
1 'polypeptide(L)'
;TADLRRCGLVCGVNPSLGQVDYYAYGPWENYSDRKDGCMIGRYADTVEGMEVAYVKPQSMGNREGLRELKLTGIDGKGICIQTEGQVSFSALRYTDEDMMNCNHMWELKPRPYIVLHLDAAMRGVGNASCGQDVDTLPAYQVPQKELSYKLRFTSCTKE
;
A
#
# COMPACT_ATOMS: atom_id res chain seq x y z
N THR A 1 2.67 5.63 -24.78
CA THR A 1 1.78 4.91 -23.85
C THR A 1 1.99 5.48 -22.46
N ALA A 2 0.90 5.86 -21.78
CA ALA A 2 1.01 6.40 -20.42
C ALA A 2 1.60 5.33 -19.49
N ASP A 3 2.67 5.68 -18.79
CA ASP A 3 3.27 4.85 -17.78
C ASP A 3 2.41 4.91 -16.51
N LEU A 4 1.65 3.85 -16.28
CA LEU A 4 0.82 3.73 -15.09
C LEU A 4 1.68 3.44 -13.87
N ARG A 5 1.44 4.16 -12.78
CA ARG A 5 2.14 3.93 -11.52
C ARG A 5 1.49 2.80 -10.72
N ARG A 6 0.16 2.70 -10.79
CA ARG A 6 -0.62 1.64 -10.14
C ARG A 6 -1.93 1.38 -10.88
N CYS A 7 -2.48 0.20 -10.69
CA CYS A 7 -3.77 -0.20 -11.23
C CYS A 7 -4.53 -1.01 -10.19
N GLY A 8 -5.63 -0.47 -9.66
CA GLY A 8 -6.41 -1.13 -8.62
C GLY A 8 -7.55 -0.28 -8.11
N LEU A 9 -8.00 -0.62 -6.90
CA LEU A 9 -9.05 0.06 -6.15
C LEU A 9 -8.43 1.00 -5.12
N VAL A 10 -8.92 2.23 -5.04
CA VAL A 10 -8.66 3.12 -3.91
C VAL A 10 -9.97 3.47 -3.23
N CYS A 11 -9.99 3.47 -1.90
CA CYS A 11 -11.14 3.87 -1.12
C CYS A 11 -10.76 4.54 0.20
N GLY A 12 -11.69 5.36 0.72
CA GLY A 12 -11.61 5.94 2.05
C GLY A 12 -12.16 4.99 3.09
N VAL A 13 -11.44 4.77 4.19
CA VAL A 13 -11.86 3.96 5.33
C VAL A 13 -11.94 4.83 6.58
N ASN A 14 -12.86 4.50 7.47
CA ASN A 14 -13.04 5.24 8.73
C ASN A 14 -11.71 5.28 9.51
N PRO A 15 -11.24 6.46 9.94
CA PRO A 15 -9.96 6.63 10.61
C PRO A 15 -9.87 5.93 11.96
N SER A 16 -11.00 5.57 12.58
CA SER A 16 -11.01 4.78 13.83
C SER A 16 -10.51 3.34 13.64
N LEU A 17 -10.42 2.85 12.39
CA LEU A 17 -9.92 1.52 12.06
C LEU A 17 -8.40 1.52 11.82
N GLY A 18 -7.67 2.16 12.71
CA GLY A 18 -6.23 2.41 12.58
C GLY A 18 -5.31 1.21 12.90
N GLN A 19 -5.84 0.10 13.40
CA GLN A 19 -5.05 -1.11 13.64
C GLN A 19 -5.01 -1.95 12.35
N VAL A 20 -3.83 -2.37 11.94
CA VAL A 20 -3.57 -3.07 10.67
C VAL A 20 -3.00 -4.44 10.97
N ASP A 21 -3.74 -5.51 10.71
CA ASP A 21 -3.24 -6.89 10.72
C ASP A 21 -3.28 -7.42 9.28
N TYR A 22 -2.18 -7.98 8.79
CA TYR A 22 -2.12 -8.43 7.41
C TYR A 22 -1.33 -9.73 7.21
N TYR A 23 -1.71 -10.46 6.18
CA TYR A 23 -1.00 -11.64 5.67
C TYR A 23 -0.51 -11.32 4.27
N ALA A 24 0.77 -10.95 4.16
CA ALA A 24 1.44 -10.47 2.93
C ALA A 24 2.96 -10.58 3.07
N TYR A 25 3.71 -10.03 2.11
CA TYR A 25 5.13 -9.75 2.32
C TYR A 25 5.30 -8.62 3.35
N GLY A 26 6.24 -8.79 4.26
CA GLY A 26 6.52 -7.83 5.33
C GLY A 26 7.81 -8.17 6.10
N PRO A 27 8.05 -7.52 7.27
CA PRO A 27 7.20 -6.50 7.90
C PRO A 27 7.30 -5.11 7.26
N TRP A 28 8.39 -4.82 6.55
CA TRP A 28 8.64 -3.50 5.96
C TRP A 28 7.92 -3.31 4.63
N GLU A 29 7.84 -2.05 4.19
CA GLU A 29 7.33 -1.75 2.85
C GLU A 29 8.14 -2.51 1.79
N ASN A 30 7.44 -2.93 0.78
CA ASN A 30 8.05 -3.67 -0.32
C ASN A 30 7.28 -3.42 -1.62
N TYR A 31 7.98 -3.58 -2.74
CA TYR A 31 7.51 -3.33 -4.09
C TYR A 31 7.98 -4.46 -4.99
N SER A 32 7.45 -4.57 -6.19
CA SER A 32 7.78 -5.64 -7.14
C SER A 32 9.29 -5.80 -7.38
N ASP A 33 10.04 -4.69 -7.35
CA ASP A 33 11.50 -4.62 -7.53
C ASP A 33 12.30 -4.54 -6.21
N ARG A 34 11.62 -4.55 -5.06
CA ARG A 34 12.25 -4.40 -3.73
C ARG A 34 11.49 -5.19 -2.68
N LYS A 35 11.52 -6.51 -2.78
CA LYS A 35 10.83 -7.40 -1.81
C LYS A 35 11.65 -8.61 -1.36
N ASP A 36 12.83 -8.83 -1.90
CA ASP A 36 13.62 -10.04 -1.63
C ASP A 36 14.07 -10.15 -0.16
N GLY A 37 14.13 -9.02 0.56
CA GLY A 37 14.36 -8.98 2.00
C GLY A 37 13.12 -9.18 2.86
N CYS A 38 11.94 -9.33 2.26
CA CYS A 38 10.67 -9.51 2.97
C CYS A 38 10.19 -10.95 2.86
N MET A 39 9.53 -11.43 3.92
CA MET A 39 8.97 -12.77 3.97
C MET A 39 7.44 -12.70 3.99
N ILE A 40 6.78 -13.69 3.38
CA ILE A 40 5.34 -13.85 3.54
C ILE A 40 5.06 -14.32 4.96
N GLY A 41 4.25 -13.56 5.67
CA GLY A 41 3.90 -13.82 7.06
C GLY A 41 2.68 -13.02 7.52
N ARG A 42 2.28 -13.26 8.77
CA ARG A 42 1.27 -12.46 9.45
C ARG A 42 1.97 -11.39 10.28
N TYR A 43 1.58 -10.15 10.05
CA TYR A 43 2.17 -8.99 10.69
C TYR A 43 1.07 -8.08 11.22
N ALA A 44 1.42 -7.30 12.23
CA ALA A 44 0.56 -6.29 12.81
C ALA A 44 1.29 -4.95 12.86
N ASP A 45 0.56 -3.88 12.59
CA ASP A 45 1.05 -2.51 12.59
C ASP A 45 -0.11 -1.54 12.87
N THR A 46 0.14 -0.27 12.80
CA THR A 46 -0.89 0.77 12.73
C THR A 46 -0.79 1.50 11.40
N VAL A 47 -1.83 2.22 11.02
CA VAL A 47 -1.81 3.06 9.80
C VAL A 47 -0.64 4.05 9.85
N GLU A 48 -0.37 4.65 11.01
CA GLU A 48 0.75 5.56 11.22
C GLU A 48 2.10 4.81 11.18
N GLY A 49 2.16 3.56 11.68
CA GLY A 49 3.37 2.72 11.64
C GLY A 49 3.72 2.23 10.24
N MET A 50 2.77 2.25 9.29
CA MET A 50 3.05 1.92 7.89
C MET A 50 3.74 3.06 7.12
N GLU A 51 3.80 4.26 7.68
CA GLU A 51 4.48 5.40 7.07
C GLU A 51 6.01 5.21 7.07
N VAL A 52 6.65 5.69 6.02
CA VAL A 52 8.11 5.69 5.90
C VAL A 52 8.59 7.13 5.76
N ALA A 53 9.42 7.58 6.68
CA ALA A 53 9.91 8.95 6.74
C ALA A 53 10.99 9.21 5.65
N TYR A 54 10.59 9.28 4.40
CA TYR A 54 11.46 9.73 3.33
C TYR A 54 11.75 11.23 3.43
N VAL A 55 12.92 11.65 2.97
CA VAL A 55 13.31 13.08 2.95
C VAL A 55 12.31 13.90 2.15
N LYS A 56 11.91 13.41 0.99
CA LYS A 56 10.79 13.94 0.19
C LYS A 56 9.66 12.92 0.19
N PRO A 57 8.41 13.32 0.46
CA PRO A 57 7.26 12.43 0.35
C PRO A 57 7.17 11.79 -1.03
N GLN A 58 6.90 10.50 -1.04
CA GLN A 58 6.70 9.69 -2.25
C GLN A 58 5.83 8.49 -1.91
N SER A 59 5.52 7.64 -2.87
CA SER A 59 4.81 6.39 -2.61
C SER A 59 5.52 5.61 -1.51
N MET A 60 4.79 5.25 -0.46
CA MET A 60 5.31 4.57 0.72
C MET A 60 4.28 3.57 1.28
N GLY A 61 4.73 2.70 2.16
CA GLY A 61 3.85 1.79 2.91
C GLY A 61 3.28 0.63 2.11
N ASN A 62 3.68 0.42 0.86
CA ASN A 62 3.17 -0.70 0.05
C ASN A 62 3.62 -2.06 0.60
N ARG A 63 2.75 -3.05 0.52
CA ARG A 63 3.01 -4.47 0.83
C ARG A 63 2.50 -5.34 -0.32
N GLU A 64 3.39 -6.10 -0.93
CA GLU A 64 3.08 -7.03 -2.01
C GLU A 64 2.50 -8.35 -1.49
N GLY A 65 1.79 -9.06 -2.36
CA GLY A 65 1.33 -10.42 -2.11
C GLY A 65 0.29 -10.53 -0.99
N LEU A 66 -0.61 -9.56 -0.90
CA LEU A 66 -1.70 -9.55 0.06
C LEU A 66 -2.62 -10.77 -0.11
N ARG A 67 -2.93 -11.43 1.00
CA ARG A 67 -3.90 -12.52 1.10
C ARG A 67 -5.06 -12.18 2.03
N GLU A 68 -4.75 -11.49 3.12
CA GLU A 68 -5.73 -11.04 4.10
C GLU A 68 -5.27 -9.72 4.73
N LEU A 69 -6.19 -8.79 4.86
CA LEU A 69 -6.00 -7.52 5.56
C LEU A 69 -7.17 -7.31 6.51
N LYS A 70 -6.87 -6.98 7.76
CA LYS A 70 -7.86 -6.52 8.73
C LYS A 70 -7.53 -5.10 9.14
N LEU A 71 -8.51 -4.23 9.05
CA LEU A 71 -8.47 -2.88 9.61
C LEU A 71 -9.47 -2.83 10.75
N THR A 72 -8.99 -2.63 11.97
CA THR A 72 -9.82 -2.68 13.18
C THR A 72 -9.63 -1.44 14.04
N GLY A 73 -10.66 -1.12 14.80
CA GLY A 73 -10.57 -0.15 15.87
C GLY A 73 -9.94 -0.72 17.13
N ILE A 74 -9.77 0.14 18.13
CA ILE A 74 -9.27 -0.27 19.46
C ILE A 74 -10.22 -1.24 20.18
N ASP A 75 -11.49 -1.28 19.79
CA ASP A 75 -12.51 -2.22 20.26
C ASP A 75 -12.43 -3.59 19.56
N GLY A 76 -11.46 -3.76 18.64
CA GLY A 76 -11.26 -4.96 17.86
C GLY A 76 -12.23 -5.16 16.70
N LYS A 77 -13.23 -4.30 16.52
CA LYS A 77 -14.19 -4.41 15.43
C LYS A 77 -13.69 -3.70 14.18
N GLY A 78 -14.02 -4.23 13.01
CA GLY A 78 -13.59 -3.63 11.76
C GLY A 78 -13.97 -4.42 10.53
N ILE A 79 -13.13 -4.30 9.52
CA ILE A 79 -13.28 -4.97 8.23
C ILE A 79 -12.15 -5.97 8.00
N CYS A 80 -12.49 -7.09 7.40
CA CYS A 80 -11.55 -8.07 6.89
C CYS A 80 -11.67 -8.12 5.37
N ILE A 81 -10.55 -8.07 4.68
CA ILE A 81 -10.45 -8.11 3.22
C ILE A 81 -9.60 -9.32 2.87
N GLN A 82 -10.20 -10.27 2.16
CA GLN A 82 -9.50 -11.43 1.61
C GLN A 82 -9.33 -11.24 0.10
N THR A 83 -8.20 -11.69 -0.42
CA THR A 83 -7.85 -11.49 -1.82
C THR A 83 -7.56 -12.81 -2.52
N GLU A 84 -7.91 -12.85 -3.81
CA GLU A 84 -7.45 -13.88 -4.75
C GLU A 84 -6.77 -13.19 -5.93
N GLY A 85 -5.67 -13.76 -6.38
CA GLY A 85 -4.80 -13.17 -7.38
C GLY A 85 -3.61 -12.41 -6.78
N GLN A 86 -2.92 -11.65 -7.62
CA GLN A 86 -1.81 -10.83 -7.18
C GLN A 86 -2.35 -9.46 -6.73
N VAL A 87 -2.22 -9.15 -5.46
CA VAL A 87 -2.70 -7.90 -4.88
C VAL A 87 -1.62 -7.32 -3.99
N SER A 88 -1.40 -6.02 -4.10
CA SER A 88 -0.65 -5.23 -3.13
C SER A 88 -1.57 -4.25 -2.40
N PHE A 89 -1.15 -3.77 -1.24
CA PHE A 89 -1.92 -2.77 -0.50
C PHE A 89 -1.04 -1.72 0.14
N SER A 90 -1.61 -0.56 0.38
CA SER A 90 -1.12 0.43 1.33
C SER A 90 -2.29 1.08 2.06
N ALA A 91 -2.10 1.42 3.32
CA ALA A 91 -3.10 2.09 4.17
C ALA A 91 -2.43 3.27 4.86
N LEU A 92 -2.69 4.48 4.38
CA LEU A 92 -2.05 5.71 4.82
C LEU A 92 -3.09 6.80 5.10
N ARG A 93 -2.65 7.90 5.70
CA ARG A 93 -3.50 9.10 5.88
C ARG A 93 -3.30 10.14 4.77
N TYR A 94 -2.64 9.79 3.67
CA TYR A 94 -2.28 10.67 2.57
C TYR A 94 -2.65 10.04 1.24
N THR A 95 -3.07 10.87 0.30
CA THR A 95 -3.24 10.45 -1.10
C THR A 95 -1.90 10.53 -1.84
N ASP A 96 -1.81 9.87 -2.99
CA ASP A 96 -0.64 9.99 -3.87
C ASP A 96 -0.40 11.45 -4.28
N GLU A 97 -1.48 12.23 -4.49
CA GLU A 97 -1.40 13.65 -4.82
C GLU A 97 -0.87 14.49 -3.67
N ASP A 98 -1.28 14.23 -2.42
CA ASP A 98 -0.74 14.91 -1.25
C ASP A 98 0.78 14.73 -1.17
N MET A 99 1.24 13.50 -1.36
CA MET A 99 2.67 13.18 -1.33
C MET A 99 3.45 13.82 -2.49
N MET A 100 2.87 13.85 -3.69
CA MET A 100 3.52 14.48 -4.85
C MET A 100 3.69 15.99 -4.70
N ASN A 101 2.74 16.66 -4.05
CA ASN A 101 2.70 18.13 -3.92
C ASN A 101 3.50 18.65 -2.73
N CYS A 102 4.04 17.79 -1.87
CA CYS A 102 4.88 18.17 -0.74
C CYS A 102 6.37 17.97 -1.04
N ASN A 103 7.20 18.83 -0.49
CA ASN A 103 8.66 18.69 -0.56
C ASN A 103 9.23 18.02 0.70
N HIS A 104 8.52 18.08 1.83
CA HIS A 104 8.97 17.54 3.10
C HIS A 104 7.83 16.84 3.84
N MET A 105 8.15 15.83 4.64
CA MET A 105 7.16 15.04 5.38
C MET A 105 6.32 15.89 6.35
N TRP A 106 6.89 16.92 6.97
CA TRP A 106 6.14 17.80 7.88
C TRP A 106 5.09 18.71 7.21
N GLU A 107 5.13 18.81 5.88
CA GLU A 107 4.13 19.54 5.09
C GLU A 107 2.86 18.71 4.87
N LEU A 108 2.97 17.39 4.98
CA LEU A 108 1.85 16.47 4.82
C LEU A 108 0.81 16.69 5.92
N LYS A 109 -0.44 16.86 5.47
CA LYS A 109 -1.59 16.96 6.37
C LYS A 109 -2.43 15.70 6.28
N PRO A 110 -2.61 14.96 7.37
CA PRO A 110 -3.37 13.71 7.32
C PRO A 110 -4.83 13.98 6.94
N ARG A 111 -5.33 13.19 6.02
CA ARG A 111 -6.74 13.18 5.63
C ARG A 111 -7.62 12.69 6.80
N PRO A 112 -8.90 13.10 6.87
CA PRO A 112 -9.83 12.67 7.91
C PRO A 112 -10.32 11.22 7.71
N TYR A 113 -9.64 10.44 6.88
CA TYR A 113 -9.91 9.04 6.58
C TYR A 113 -8.61 8.32 6.22
N ILE A 114 -8.62 7.00 6.29
CA ILE A 114 -7.53 6.17 5.80
C ILE A 114 -7.70 6.02 4.28
N VAL A 115 -6.65 6.31 3.53
CA VAL A 115 -6.55 6.04 2.09
C VAL A 115 -6.05 4.62 1.93
N LEU A 116 -6.97 3.72 1.57
CA LEU A 116 -6.66 2.31 1.35
C LEU A 116 -6.53 2.04 -0.14
N HIS A 117 -5.37 1.60 -0.56
CA HIS A 117 -5.12 1.05 -1.90
C HIS A 117 -5.13 -0.48 -1.87
N LEU A 118 -5.77 -1.07 -2.87
CA LEU A 118 -5.80 -2.51 -3.12
C LEU A 118 -5.55 -2.71 -4.62
N ASP A 119 -4.28 -2.91 -4.99
CA ASP A 119 -3.84 -2.83 -6.37
C ASP A 119 -3.54 -4.20 -6.96
N ALA A 120 -4.03 -4.45 -8.17
CA ALA A 120 -3.65 -5.60 -8.98
C ALA A 120 -2.20 -5.50 -9.48
N ALA A 121 -1.69 -4.28 -9.60
CA ALA A 121 -0.30 -4.02 -9.94
C ALA A 121 0.15 -2.66 -9.40
N MET A 122 1.33 -2.65 -8.81
CA MET A 122 2.07 -1.44 -8.41
C MET A 122 3.43 -1.47 -9.10
N ARG A 123 3.83 -0.34 -9.70
CA ARG A 123 5.13 -0.15 -10.31
C ARG A 123 6.24 -0.24 -9.26
N GLY A 124 7.37 -0.81 -9.62
CA GLY A 124 8.58 -0.74 -8.82
C GLY A 124 9.11 0.69 -8.67
N VAL A 125 9.78 0.96 -7.56
CA VAL A 125 10.23 2.30 -7.16
C VAL A 125 11.75 2.46 -7.09
N GLY A 126 12.51 1.38 -7.34
CA GLY A 126 13.93 1.31 -7.00
C GLY A 126 14.88 2.11 -7.89
N ASN A 127 14.63 2.24 -9.16
CA ASN A 127 15.64 2.73 -10.10
C ASN A 127 15.71 4.26 -10.23
N ALA A 128 14.69 4.99 -9.90
CA ALA A 128 14.64 6.44 -10.08
C ALA A 128 14.90 7.23 -8.78
N SER A 129 15.31 6.59 -7.71
CA SER A 129 15.45 7.20 -6.38
C SER A 129 16.59 8.24 -6.28
N CYS A 130 17.55 8.21 -7.18
CA CYS A 130 18.70 9.13 -7.20
C CYS A 130 18.69 10.13 -8.35
N GLY A 131 17.54 10.38 -8.96
CA GLY A 131 17.30 11.59 -9.74
C GLY A 131 17.97 11.69 -11.09
N GLN A 132 18.34 10.61 -11.71
CA GLN A 132 18.74 10.59 -13.11
C GLN A 132 17.72 9.77 -13.91
N ASP A 133 17.52 10.08 -15.17
CA ASP A 133 16.54 9.56 -16.13
C ASP A 133 16.53 8.02 -16.30
N VAL A 134 16.68 7.31 -15.21
CA VAL A 134 16.65 5.84 -15.17
C VAL A 134 15.25 5.39 -14.80
N ASP A 135 14.51 4.99 -15.79
CA ASP A 135 13.17 4.47 -15.62
C ASP A 135 13.17 3.10 -14.90
N THR A 136 12.06 2.75 -14.30
CA THR A 136 11.84 1.41 -13.75
C THR A 136 11.99 0.37 -14.86
N LEU A 137 12.73 -0.70 -14.58
CA LEU A 137 12.92 -1.79 -15.55
C LEU A 137 11.56 -2.33 -16.04
N PRO A 138 11.42 -2.69 -17.31
CA PRO A 138 10.15 -3.16 -17.88
C PRO A 138 9.50 -4.32 -17.11
N ALA A 139 10.29 -5.18 -16.49
CA ALA A 139 9.80 -6.29 -15.66
C ALA A 139 9.04 -5.84 -14.40
N TYR A 140 9.25 -4.61 -13.95
CA TYR A 140 8.66 -4.03 -12.73
C TYR A 140 7.70 -2.87 -13.03
N GLN A 141 7.40 -2.61 -14.29
CA GLN A 141 6.34 -1.67 -14.69
C GLN A 141 4.97 -2.33 -14.56
N VAL A 142 3.92 -1.51 -14.47
CA VAL A 142 2.55 -2.03 -14.54
C VAL A 142 2.33 -2.69 -15.91
N PRO A 143 2.01 -3.99 -15.95
CA PRO A 143 1.94 -4.69 -17.22
C PRO A 143 0.78 -4.20 -18.08
N GLN A 144 1.04 -4.02 -19.38
CA GLN A 144 0.04 -3.64 -20.37
C GLN A 144 -0.75 -4.88 -20.86
N LYS A 145 -1.47 -5.50 -19.93
CA LYS A 145 -2.32 -6.67 -20.19
C LYS A 145 -3.56 -6.62 -19.31
N GLU A 146 -4.53 -7.46 -19.58
CA GLU A 146 -5.66 -7.64 -18.68
C GLU A 146 -5.17 -8.08 -17.29
N LEU A 147 -5.67 -7.40 -16.26
CA LEU A 147 -5.43 -7.71 -14.85
C LEU A 147 -6.75 -8.13 -14.22
N SER A 148 -6.71 -9.21 -13.46
CA SER A 148 -7.88 -9.74 -12.76
C SER A 148 -7.50 -10.09 -11.33
N TYR A 149 -8.33 -9.69 -10.37
CA TYR A 149 -8.21 -10.05 -8.96
C TYR A 149 -9.59 -10.02 -8.31
N LYS A 150 -9.73 -10.68 -7.18
CA LYS A 150 -10.98 -10.69 -6.41
C LYS A 150 -10.73 -10.15 -5.01
N LEU A 151 -11.65 -9.38 -4.52
CA LEU A 151 -11.70 -8.83 -3.18
C LEU A 151 -12.99 -9.27 -2.50
N ARG A 152 -12.87 -9.81 -1.28
CA ARG A 152 -14.02 -10.13 -0.43
C ARG A 152 -13.92 -9.29 0.83
N PHE A 153 -14.92 -8.46 1.05
CA PHE A 153 -15.05 -7.62 2.24
C PHE A 153 -16.05 -8.25 3.20
N THR A 154 -15.66 -8.39 4.46
CA THR A 154 -16.52 -8.87 5.55
C THR A 154 -16.29 -8.03 6.80
N SER A 155 -17.28 -7.97 7.68
CA SER A 155 -17.05 -7.48 9.04
C SER A 155 -16.19 -8.48 9.81
N CYS A 156 -15.36 -7.99 10.71
CA CYS A 156 -14.59 -8.84 11.61
C CYS A 156 -14.54 -8.28 13.03
N THR A 157 -14.25 -9.17 13.97
CA THR A 157 -13.88 -8.84 15.34
C THR A 157 -12.54 -9.51 15.60
N LYS A 158 -11.58 -8.77 16.14
CA LYS A 158 -10.29 -9.30 16.56
C LYS A 158 -10.52 -10.00 17.92
N GLU A 159 -10.21 -11.29 17.98
CA GLU A 159 -10.19 -12.05 19.20
C GLU A 159 -8.98 -11.69 20.07
#